data_f93736730b3907aba135446f403133e6
#
_entry.id   f93736730b3907aba135446f403133e6
#
_cell.length_a   1.000
_cell.length_b   1.000
_cell.length_c   1.000
_cell.angle_alpha   90.00
_cell.angle_beta   90.00
_cell.angle_gamma   90.00
#
_symmetry.space_group_name_H-M   'P 1'
#
loop_
_entity.id
_entity.type
_entity.pdbx_description
1 polymer ?
#
loop_
_entity_poly.entity_id
_entity_poly.type
_entity_poly.pdbx_seq_one_letter_code
_entity_poly.pdbx_strand_id
1 'polypeptide(L)'
;IKTYRSSVDTSSNKYLMVPIFIFFALLIFALIRSPILISQSGIGSAIMLTAPLILTTYALTFIAMAGRGGVDLSIGPFMGFINVSSIQLYAAGYLQTPIGWFVYAIAMGLIWQLFYALIVCFVRVSPIIVSLAGYLAFAGINIVILPRPGGIAPDWLLPWGEGFTILNPIFLLMILATILFYIITHTAFWGHLKLMGSDERAAFT
;
A
#
# COMPACT_ATOMS: atom_id res chain seq x y z
N ILE A 1 -7.75 -10.83 38.92
CA ILE A 1 -7.18 -10.03 37.80
C ILE A 1 -6.54 -10.93 36.69
N LYS A 2 -6.36 -12.23 36.93
CA LYS A 2 -5.69 -13.17 36.00
C LYS A 2 -6.61 -13.87 34.98
N THR A 3 -7.93 -13.77 35.10
CA THR A 3 -8.87 -14.60 34.34
C THR A 3 -9.48 -13.89 33.11
N TYR A 4 -9.26 -12.58 32.94
CA TYR A 4 -9.87 -11.83 31.82
C TYR A 4 -9.01 -11.82 30.53
N ARG A 5 -7.74 -12.24 30.62
CA ARG A 5 -6.78 -12.16 29.49
C ARG A 5 -6.84 -13.36 28.51
N SER A 6 -7.49 -14.47 28.89
CA SER A 6 -7.48 -15.70 28.08
C SER A 6 -8.66 -15.87 27.12
N SER A 7 -9.74 -15.09 27.28
CA SER A 7 -10.94 -15.24 26.45
C SER A 7 -10.94 -14.37 25.17
N VAL A 8 -10.11 -13.34 25.11
CA VAL A 8 -10.05 -12.43 23.96
C VAL A 8 -9.19 -13.00 22.81
N ASP A 9 -8.16 -13.77 23.15
CA ASP A 9 -7.21 -14.28 22.13
C ASP A 9 -7.77 -15.45 21.28
N THR A 10 -8.69 -16.23 21.79
CA THR A 10 -9.17 -17.46 21.11
C THR A 10 -10.27 -17.17 20.08
N SER A 11 -11.03 -16.12 20.23
CA SER A 11 -12.11 -15.77 19.27
C SER A 11 -11.57 -15.05 18.05
N SER A 12 -10.55 -14.20 18.22
CA SER A 12 -9.91 -13.45 17.12
C SER A 12 -9.25 -14.36 16.10
N ASN A 13 -8.61 -15.44 16.55
CA ASN A 13 -7.92 -16.37 15.66
C ASN A 13 -8.87 -17.20 14.77
N LYS A 14 -10.10 -17.44 15.19
CA LYS A 14 -11.07 -18.21 14.37
C LYS A 14 -11.46 -17.50 13.09
N TYR A 15 -11.58 -16.17 13.12
CA TYR A 15 -11.92 -15.40 11.93
C TYR A 15 -10.78 -15.34 10.90
N LEU A 16 -9.53 -15.45 11.35
CA LEU A 16 -8.36 -15.51 10.46
C LEU A 16 -8.22 -16.87 9.76
N MET A 17 -8.76 -17.95 10.33
CA MET A 17 -8.64 -19.27 9.73
C MET A 17 -9.39 -19.38 8.39
N VAL A 18 -10.53 -18.70 8.25
CA VAL A 18 -11.34 -18.76 7.01
C VAL A 18 -10.57 -18.17 5.82
N PRO A 19 -10.06 -16.93 5.85
CA PRO A 19 -9.27 -16.40 4.73
C PRO A 19 -7.97 -17.18 4.48
N ILE A 20 -7.32 -17.72 5.53
CA ILE A 20 -6.13 -18.56 5.37
C ILE A 20 -6.49 -19.85 4.63
N PHE A 21 -7.57 -20.52 5.04
CA PHE A 21 -8.03 -21.74 4.37
C PHE A 21 -8.39 -21.49 2.90
N ILE A 22 -9.15 -20.42 2.61
CA ILE A 22 -9.50 -20.01 1.26
C ILE A 22 -8.24 -19.72 0.43
N PHE A 23 -7.26 -19.02 1.01
CA PHE A 23 -6.00 -18.74 0.32
C PHE A 23 -5.28 -20.02 -0.10
N PHE A 24 -5.09 -20.98 0.83
CA PHE A 24 -4.42 -22.22 0.49
C PHE A 24 -5.23 -23.10 -0.48
N ALA A 25 -6.56 -23.13 -0.35
CA ALA A 25 -7.41 -23.87 -1.29
C ALA A 25 -7.31 -23.31 -2.71
N LEU A 26 -7.35 -21.98 -2.86
CA LEU A 26 -7.18 -21.31 -4.15
C LEU A 26 -5.76 -21.47 -4.69
N LEU A 27 -4.75 -21.41 -3.83
CA LEU A 27 -3.36 -21.63 -4.24
C LEU A 27 -3.16 -23.05 -4.78
N ILE A 28 -3.63 -24.07 -4.06
CA ILE A 28 -3.56 -25.47 -4.51
C ILE A 28 -4.29 -25.65 -5.83
N PHE A 29 -5.50 -25.10 -5.95
CA PHE A 29 -6.29 -25.16 -7.18
C PHE A 29 -5.54 -24.50 -8.36
N ALA A 30 -4.96 -23.32 -8.13
CA ALA A 30 -4.17 -22.60 -9.14
C ALA A 30 -2.95 -23.40 -9.59
N LEU A 31 -2.22 -24.03 -8.65
CA LEU A 31 -1.04 -24.86 -8.95
C LEU A 31 -1.41 -26.11 -9.76
N ILE A 32 -2.53 -26.74 -9.48
CA ILE A 32 -3.04 -27.90 -10.25
C ILE A 32 -3.39 -27.48 -11.68
N ARG A 33 -4.00 -26.30 -11.84
CA ARG A 33 -4.42 -25.79 -13.15
C ARG A 33 -3.26 -25.25 -14.00
N SER A 34 -2.25 -24.71 -13.35
CA SER A 34 -1.13 -24.06 -14.02
C SER A 34 0.19 -24.30 -13.28
N PRO A 35 0.86 -25.43 -13.53
CA PRO A 35 2.15 -25.75 -12.90
C PRO A 35 3.25 -24.70 -13.17
N ILE A 36 3.09 -23.90 -14.23
CA ILE A 36 4.02 -22.80 -14.57
C ILE A 36 4.13 -21.73 -13.47
N LEU A 37 3.16 -21.67 -12.56
CA LEU A 37 3.20 -20.76 -11.41
C LEU A 37 4.39 -21.04 -10.47
N ILE A 38 4.91 -22.27 -10.44
CA ILE A 38 6.11 -22.64 -9.66
C ILE A 38 7.40 -22.35 -10.44
N SER A 39 7.30 -22.03 -11.72
CA SER A 39 8.49 -21.68 -12.51
C SER A 39 9.10 -20.36 -12.04
N GLN A 40 10.35 -20.12 -12.38
CA GLN A 40 11.05 -18.87 -12.08
C GLN A 40 10.26 -17.65 -12.62
N SER A 41 9.73 -17.74 -13.83
CA SER A 41 8.89 -16.70 -14.43
C SER A 41 7.55 -16.52 -13.71
N GLY A 42 6.92 -17.62 -13.31
CA GLY A 42 5.65 -17.57 -12.56
C GLY A 42 5.80 -16.91 -11.19
N ILE A 43 6.84 -17.29 -10.44
CA ILE A 43 7.15 -16.69 -9.14
C ILE A 43 7.53 -15.21 -9.31
N GLY A 44 8.36 -14.88 -10.31
CA GLY A 44 8.71 -13.48 -10.59
C GLY A 44 7.50 -12.61 -10.90
N SER A 45 6.59 -13.10 -11.75
CA SER A 45 5.32 -12.42 -12.06
C SER A 45 4.44 -12.24 -10.82
N ALA A 46 4.34 -13.27 -9.97
CA ALA A 46 3.58 -13.19 -8.73
C ALA A 46 4.15 -12.12 -7.78
N ILE A 47 5.47 -12.05 -7.65
CA ILE A 47 6.16 -11.01 -6.84
C ILE A 47 5.83 -9.62 -7.38
N MET A 48 5.95 -9.40 -8.68
CA MET A 48 5.67 -8.11 -9.31
C MET A 48 4.23 -7.64 -9.10
N LEU A 49 3.27 -8.55 -9.26
CA LEU A 49 1.85 -8.23 -9.10
C LEU A 49 1.45 -8.02 -7.63
N THR A 50 2.08 -8.73 -6.69
CA THR A 50 1.73 -8.65 -5.27
C THR A 50 2.49 -7.57 -4.52
N ALA A 51 3.67 -7.14 -4.99
CA ALA A 51 4.47 -6.13 -4.29
C ALA A 51 3.71 -4.82 -4.02
N PRO A 52 3.00 -4.20 -4.97
CA PRO A 52 2.20 -3.00 -4.69
C PRO A 52 1.11 -3.25 -3.63
N LEU A 53 0.49 -4.43 -3.64
CA LEU A 53 -0.54 -4.80 -2.66
C LEU A 53 0.04 -4.96 -1.26
N ILE A 54 1.22 -5.58 -1.12
CA ILE A 54 1.91 -5.72 0.16
C ILE A 54 2.33 -4.36 0.71
N LEU A 55 2.94 -3.50 -0.12
CA LEU A 55 3.35 -2.16 0.28
C LEU A 55 2.16 -1.29 0.71
N THR A 56 1.05 -1.35 -0.04
CA THR A 56 -0.20 -0.67 0.33
C THR A 56 -0.78 -1.20 1.63
N THR A 57 -0.72 -2.53 1.86
CA THR A 57 -1.20 -3.14 3.11
C THR A 57 -0.41 -2.62 4.31
N TYR A 58 0.92 -2.47 4.20
CA TYR A 58 1.72 -1.86 5.27
C TYR A 58 1.29 -0.43 5.54
N ALA A 59 1.10 0.39 4.51
CA ALA A 59 0.63 1.76 4.66
C ALA A 59 -0.76 1.84 5.31
N LEU A 60 -1.72 1.03 4.84
CA LEU A 60 -3.07 0.96 5.39
C LEU A 60 -3.09 0.47 6.85
N THR A 61 -2.15 -0.36 7.25
CA THR A 61 -2.06 -0.84 8.64
C THR A 61 -1.81 0.32 9.60
N PHE A 62 -0.98 1.31 9.26
CA PHE A 62 -0.78 2.51 10.08
C PHE A 62 -2.08 3.31 10.25
N ILE A 63 -2.82 3.49 9.16
CA ILE A 63 -4.09 4.24 9.17
C ILE A 63 -5.14 3.50 9.99
N ALA A 64 -5.27 2.19 9.81
CA ALA A 64 -6.20 1.35 10.56
C ALA A 64 -5.88 1.34 12.07
N MET A 65 -4.59 1.31 12.43
CA MET A 65 -4.15 1.32 13.83
C MET A 65 -4.36 2.68 14.51
N ALA A 66 -4.38 3.78 13.75
CA ALA A 66 -4.66 5.12 14.29
C ALA A 66 -6.12 5.29 14.77
N GLY A 67 -7.00 4.36 14.45
CA GLY A 67 -8.38 4.34 14.94
C GLY A 67 -9.36 5.16 14.10
N ARG A 68 -10.51 5.52 14.69
CA ARG A 68 -11.62 6.26 14.06
C ARG A 68 -12.19 5.60 12.79
N GLY A 69 -11.98 4.28 12.60
CA GLY A 69 -12.40 3.57 11.38
C GLY A 69 -11.64 4.04 10.15
N GLY A 70 -10.38 4.46 10.33
CA GLY A 70 -9.52 4.97 9.26
C GLY A 70 -9.27 3.91 8.21
N VAL A 71 -9.88 4.08 7.04
CA VAL A 71 -9.56 3.34 5.82
C VAL A 71 -9.29 4.37 4.74
N ASP A 72 -8.13 4.29 4.11
CA ASP A 72 -7.82 5.17 2.98
C ASP A 72 -8.15 4.46 1.67
N LEU A 73 -9.30 4.81 1.10
CA LEU A 73 -9.75 4.31 -0.19
C LEU A 73 -9.05 4.99 -1.37
N SER A 74 -8.43 6.17 -1.15
CA SER A 74 -7.80 6.94 -2.21
C SER A 74 -6.48 6.35 -2.70
N ILE A 75 -5.87 5.44 -1.94
CA ILE A 75 -4.52 4.90 -2.19
C ILE A 75 -4.37 4.29 -3.59
N GLY A 76 -5.37 3.52 -4.06
CA GLY A 76 -5.31 2.90 -5.39
C GLY A 76 -5.29 3.93 -6.53
N PRO A 77 -6.30 4.80 -6.67
CA PRO A 77 -6.29 5.86 -7.67
C PRO A 77 -5.15 6.85 -7.52
N PHE A 78 -4.67 7.09 -6.28
CA PHE A 78 -3.50 7.93 -6.05
C PHE A 78 -2.21 7.30 -6.59
N MET A 79 -2.01 5.98 -6.41
CA MET A 79 -0.90 5.27 -7.07
C MET A 79 -0.99 5.38 -8.59
N GLY A 80 -2.21 5.25 -9.13
CA GLY A 80 -2.48 5.52 -10.55
C GLY A 80 -2.07 6.93 -10.95
N PHE A 81 -2.40 7.94 -10.15
CA PHE A 81 -2.03 9.33 -10.38
C PHE A 81 -0.50 9.53 -10.43
N ILE A 82 0.23 8.96 -9.47
CA ILE A 82 1.71 9.00 -9.48
C ILE A 82 2.24 8.38 -10.78
N ASN A 83 1.70 7.24 -11.18
CA ASN A 83 2.13 6.54 -12.38
C ASN A 83 1.89 7.41 -13.64
N VAL A 84 0.63 7.82 -13.91
CA VAL A 84 0.29 8.53 -15.13
C VAL A 84 0.95 9.92 -15.20
N SER A 85 1.05 10.64 -14.09
CA SER A 85 1.70 11.93 -14.03
C SER A 85 3.21 11.84 -14.21
N SER A 86 3.87 10.83 -13.63
CA SER A 86 5.30 10.58 -13.82
C SER A 86 5.63 10.30 -15.28
N ILE A 87 4.83 9.46 -15.96
CA ILE A 87 5.00 9.15 -17.39
C ILE A 87 4.86 10.42 -18.23
N GLN A 88 3.86 11.28 -17.95
CA GLN A 88 3.67 12.53 -18.68
C GLN A 88 4.79 13.53 -18.42
N LEU A 89 5.26 13.65 -17.19
CA LEU A 89 6.40 14.51 -16.84
C LEU A 89 7.70 14.01 -17.49
N TYR A 90 7.90 12.69 -17.57
CA TYR A 90 9.03 12.11 -18.29
C TYR A 90 8.96 12.45 -19.79
N ALA A 91 7.80 12.28 -20.42
CA ALA A 91 7.59 12.64 -21.82
C ALA A 91 7.81 14.14 -22.10
N ALA A 92 7.51 14.99 -21.12
CA ALA A 92 7.76 16.44 -21.18
C ALA A 92 9.22 16.84 -20.89
N GLY A 93 10.11 15.89 -20.56
CA GLY A 93 11.53 16.14 -20.33
C GLY A 93 11.90 16.49 -18.87
N TYR A 94 10.98 16.43 -17.90
CA TYR A 94 11.25 16.82 -16.51
C TYR A 94 11.83 15.71 -15.65
N LEU A 95 11.23 14.52 -15.64
CA LEU A 95 11.64 13.40 -14.76
C LEU A 95 12.57 12.43 -15.50
N GLN A 96 13.79 12.86 -15.83
CA GLN A 96 14.72 12.05 -16.63
C GLN A 96 15.59 11.09 -15.78
N THR A 97 15.62 11.25 -14.48
CA THR A 97 16.49 10.47 -13.59
C THR A 97 15.69 9.59 -12.60
N PRO A 98 16.20 8.41 -12.21
CA PRO A 98 15.57 7.57 -11.18
C PRO A 98 15.30 8.34 -9.87
N ILE A 99 16.27 9.12 -9.42
CA ILE A 99 16.14 9.92 -8.18
C ILE A 99 14.98 10.91 -8.32
N GLY A 100 14.84 11.57 -9.47
CA GLY A 100 13.73 12.49 -9.73
C GLY A 100 12.37 11.84 -9.60
N TRP A 101 12.22 10.60 -10.09
CA TRP A 101 10.98 9.82 -9.97
C TRP A 101 10.65 9.50 -8.52
N PHE A 102 11.62 9.02 -7.73
CA PHE A 102 11.40 8.70 -6.32
C PHE A 102 11.10 9.95 -5.49
N VAL A 103 11.82 11.04 -5.72
CA VAL A 103 11.57 12.32 -5.04
C VAL A 103 10.18 12.85 -5.39
N TYR A 104 9.78 12.78 -6.65
CA TYR A 104 8.44 13.19 -7.09
C TYR A 104 7.35 12.35 -6.40
N ALA A 105 7.48 11.02 -6.43
CA ALA A 105 6.51 10.13 -5.81
C ALA A 105 6.37 10.37 -4.30
N ILE A 106 7.49 10.53 -3.60
CA ILE A 106 7.51 10.82 -2.16
C ILE A 106 6.90 12.21 -1.88
N ALA A 107 7.26 13.23 -2.65
CA ALA A 107 6.74 14.59 -2.48
C ALA A 107 5.22 14.63 -2.68
N MET A 108 4.72 14.02 -3.74
CA MET A 108 3.27 13.95 -4.01
C MET A 108 2.54 13.14 -2.94
N GLY A 109 3.14 12.05 -2.46
CA GLY A 109 2.61 11.25 -1.36
C GLY A 109 2.50 12.08 -0.08
N LEU A 110 3.54 12.82 0.29
CA LEU A 110 3.54 13.70 1.45
C LEU A 110 2.51 14.83 1.33
N ILE A 111 2.41 15.47 0.17
CA ILE A 111 1.44 16.54 -0.10
C ILE A 111 0.02 16.01 0.06
N TRP A 112 -0.31 14.88 -0.54
CA TRP A 112 -1.64 14.29 -0.44
C TRP A 112 -1.98 13.88 0.99
N GLN A 113 -1.09 13.19 1.67
CA GLN A 113 -1.33 12.72 3.04
C GLN A 113 -1.40 13.88 4.05
N LEU A 114 -0.60 14.93 3.85
CA LEU A 114 -0.71 16.15 4.65
C LEU A 114 -2.08 16.82 4.45
N PHE A 115 -2.52 16.98 3.21
CA PHE A 115 -3.83 17.54 2.89
C PHE A 115 -4.96 16.71 3.49
N TYR A 116 -4.89 15.38 3.34
CA TYR A 116 -5.83 14.44 3.95
C TYR A 116 -5.89 14.60 5.48
N ALA A 117 -4.72 14.62 6.14
CA ALA A 117 -4.61 14.76 7.58
C ALA A 117 -5.17 16.11 8.06
N LEU A 118 -4.92 17.20 7.35
CA LEU A 118 -5.45 18.52 7.67
C LEU A 118 -6.98 18.53 7.65
N ILE A 119 -7.60 17.93 6.65
CA ILE A 119 -9.07 17.85 6.57
C ILE A 119 -9.62 17.01 7.73
N VAL A 120 -9.05 15.83 7.97
CA VAL A 120 -9.54 14.94 9.04
C VAL A 120 -9.35 15.56 10.42
N CYS A 121 -8.21 16.19 10.70
CA CYS A 121 -7.90 16.70 12.03
C CYS A 121 -8.55 18.07 12.32
N PHE A 122 -8.51 19.00 11.37
CA PHE A 122 -8.96 20.38 11.60
C PHE A 122 -10.43 20.58 11.20
N VAL A 123 -10.85 20.04 10.05
CA VAL A 123 -12.26 20.15 9.61
C VAL A 123 -13.12 19.07 10.29
N ARG A 124 -12.48 18.06 10.88
CA ARG A 124 -13.14 16.95 11.61
C ARG A 124 -14.10 16.13 10.74
N VAL A 125 -13.80 16.02 9.47
CA VAL A 125 -14.53 15.14 8.54
C VAL A 125 -14.09 13.70 8.76
N SER A 126 -15.01 12.75 8.62
CA SER A 126 -14.69 11.32 8.72
C SER A 126 -13.62 10.92 7.71
N PRO A 127 -12.59 10.15 8.11
CA PRO A 127 -11.54 9.65 7.21
C PRO A 127 -12.08 8.95 5.96
N ILE A 128 -13.14 8.15 6.09
CA ILE A 128 -13.77 7.45 4.98
C ILE A 128 -14.33 8.42 3.92
N ILE A 129 -14.94 9.53 4.36
CA ILE A 129 -15.50 10.52 3.42
C ILE A 129 -14.38 11.22 2.66
N VAL A 130 -13.32 11.63 3.36
CA VAL A 130 -12.16 12.30 2.73
C VAL A 130 -11.47 11.36 1.74
N SER A 131 -11.27 10.10 2.11
CA SER A 131 -10.63 9.12 1.24
C SER A 131 -11.48 8.76 0.03
N LEU A 132 -12.80 8.67 0.18
CA LEU A 132 -13.72 8.44 -0.94
C LEU A 132 -13.74 9.63 -1.91
N ALA A 133 -13.74 10.85 -1.38
CA ALA A 133 -13.61 12.04 -2.22
C ALA A 133 -12.28 12.05 -2.98
N GLY A 134 -11.17 11.70 -2.32
CA GLY A 134 -9.86 11.53 -2.93
C GLY A 134 -9.85 10.43 -3.99
N TYR A 135 -10.49 9.30 -3.73
CA TYR A 135 -10.67 8.22 -4.69
C TYR A 135 -11.30 8.74 -6.00
N LEU A 136 -12.45 9.42 -5.90
CA LEU A 136 -13.16 9.93 -7.07
C LEU A 136 -12.37 11.02 -7.79
N ALA A 137 -11.72 11.91 -7.04
CA ALA A 137 -10.90 12.98 -7.61
C ALA A 137 -9.73 12.41 -8.42
N PHE A 138 -8.93 11.51 -7.83
CA PHE A 138 -7.78 10.92 -8.55
C PHE A 138 -8.21 10.00 -9.69
N ALA A 139 -9.30 9.24 -9.53
CA ALA A 139 -9.85 8.44 -10.63
C ALA A 139 -10.22 9.33 -11.83
N GLY A 140 -10.87 10.47 -11.59
CA GLY A 140 -11.18 11.43 -12.62
C GLY A 140 -9.94 12.10 -13.23
N ILE A 141 -9.02 12.57 -12.41
CA ILE A 141 -7.76 13.19 -12.84
C ILE A 141 -6.94 12.24 -13.72
N ASN A 142 -6.84 10.96 -13.35
CA ASN A 142 -6.10 9.96 -14.12
C ASN A 142 -6.61 9.83 -15.54
N ILE A 143 -7.92 9.82 -15.74
CA ILE A 143 -8.55 9.75 -17.07
C ILE A 143 -8.27 11.02 -17.90
N VAL A 144 -8.20 12.18 -17.23
CA VAL A 144 -7.89 13.45 -17.92
C VAL A 144 -6.42 13.51 -18.33
N ILE A 145 -5.50 13.09 -17.46
CA ILE A 145 -4.04 13.11 -17.73
C ILE A 145 -3.68 12.09 -18.81
N LEU A 146 -4.23 10.88 -18.73
CA LEU A 146 -3.95 9.79 -19.66
C LEU A 146 -5.26 9.10 -20.07
N PRO A 147 -5.99 9.64 -21.07
CA PRO A 147 -7.30 9.12 -21.49
C PRO A 147 -7.26 7.71 -22.07
N ARG A 148 -6.11 7.28 -22.56
CA ARG A 148 -5.89 5.94 -23.14
C ARG A 148 -4.65 5.31 -22.53
N PRO A 149 -4.65 3.98 -22.31
CA PRO A 149 -3.46 3.27 -21.91
C PRO A 149 -2.30 3.53 -22.88
N GLY A 150 -1.12 3.86 -22.36
CA GLY A 150 0.03 4.20 -23.17
C GLY A 150 1.07 4.97 -22.37
N GLY A 151 1.99 5.60 -23.10
CA GLY A 151 3.12 6.31 -22.53
C GLY A 151 4.42 5.52 -22.71
N ILE A 152 5.54 6.22 -22.58
CA ILE A 152 6.88 5.64 -22.71
C ILE A 152 7.51 5.67 -21.33
N ALA A 153 7.84 4.48 -20.82
CA ALA A 153 8.61 4.36 -19.59
C ALA A 153 10.11 4.62 -19.86
N PRO A 154 10.84 5.21 -18.91
CA PRO A 154 12.29 5.33 -19.02
C PRO A 154 12.97 3.96 -19.12
N ASP A 155 14.08 3.87 -19.88
CA ASP A 155 14.81 2.62 -20.09
C ASP A 155 15.29 1.96 -18.78
N TRP A 156 15.65 2.78 -17.77
CA TRP A 156 16.07 2.27 -16.45
C TRP A 156 14.92 1.62 -15.66
N LEU A 157 13.65 1.94 -16.01
CA LEU A 157 12.46 1.38 -15.34
C LEU A 157 12.02 0.06 -16.00
N LEU A 158 12.37 -0.19 -17.27
CA LEU A 158 11.98 -1.40 -17.99
C LEU A 158 12.35 -2.68 -17.24
N PRO A 159 13.59 -2.82 -16.69
CA PRO A 159 13.96 -4.02 -15.93
C PRO A 159 13.10 -4.27 -14.68
N TRP A 160 12.43 -3.23 -14.15
CA TRP A 160 11.53 -3.37 -13.00
C TRP A 160 10.20 -4.01 -13.41
N GLY A 161 9.77 -3.79 -14.67
CA GLY A 161 8.50 -4.30 -15.20
C GLY A 161 8.63 -5.58 -16.03
N GLU A 162 9.76 -5.83 -16.64
CA GLU A 162 9.98 -6.97 -17.55
C GLU A 162 10.67 -8.17 -16.90
N GLY A 163 11.24 -7.98 -15.74
CA GLY A 163 12.04 -9.02 -15.08
C GLY A 163 11.19 -10.10 -14.41
N PHE A 164 10.92 -11.19 -15.10
CA PHE A 164 10.39 -12.43 -14.52
C PHE A 164 11.44 -13.19 -13.69
N THR A 165 12.34 -12.49 -13.04
CA THR A 165 13.38 -13.07 -12.18
C THR A 165 13.09 -12.78 -10.72
N ILE A 166 13.46 -13.72 -9.85
CA ILE A 166 13.29 -13.56 -8.39
C ILE A 166 14.13 -12.37 -7.88
N LEU A 167 15.25 -12.04 -8.55
CA LEU A 167 16.13 -10.92 -8.21
C LEU A 167 15.74 -9.59 -8.89
N ASN A 168 14.47 -9.41 -9.22
CA ASN A 168 13.97 -8.12 -9.71
C ASN A 168 14.16 -7.02 -8.64
N PRO A 169 14.50 -5.77 -9.01
CA PRO A 169 14.61 -4.65 -8.08
C PRO A 169 13.37 -4.45 -7.17
N ILE A 170 12.16 -4.77 -7.67
CA ILE A 170 10.92 -4.73 -6.88
C ILE A 170 11.00 -5.68 -5.67
N PHE A 171 11.58 -6.87 -5.82
CA PHE A 171 11.74 -7.81 -4.71
C PHE A 171 12.65 -7.27 -3.61
N LEU A 172 13.76 -6.62 -4.00
CA LEU A 172 14.64 -5.95 -3.03
C LEU A 172 13.93 -4.82 -2.30
N LEU A 173 13.17 -4.01 -3.02
CA LEU A 173 12.38 -2.91 -2.44
C LEU A 173 11.31 -3.44 -1.47
N MET A 174 10.66 -4.55 -1.82
CA MET A 174 9.67 -5.19 -0.95
C MET A 174 10.31 -5.74 0.34
N ILE A 175 11.49 -6.36 0.26
CA ILE A 175 12.24 -6.80 1.44
C ILE A 175 12.62 -5.62 2.31
N LEU A 176 13.15 -4.56 1.73
CA LEU A 176 13.54 -3.35 2.47
C LEU A 176 12.33 -2.73 3.18
N ALA A 177 11.20 -2.61 2.49
CA ALA A 177 9.96 -2.10 3.06
C ALA A 177 9.44 -3.00 4.20
N THR A 178 9.55 -4.32 4.06
CA THR A 178 9.15 -5.27 5.10
C THR A 178 10.03 -5.14 6.35
N ILE A 179 11.34 -5.00 6.16
CA ILE A 179 12.29 -4.77 7.27
C ILE A 179 11.97 -3.44 7.95
N LEU A 180 11.73 -2.37 7.18
CA LEU A 180 11.37 -1.07 7.71
C LEU A 180 10.06 -1.12 8.49
N PHE A 181 9.02 -1.77 7.94
CA PHE A 181 7.76 -1.98 8.62
C PHE A 181 7.95 -2.75 9.94
N TYR A 182 8.74 -3.82 9.92
CA TYR A 182 9.08 -4.60 11.12
C TYR A 182 9.78 -3.72 12.17
N ILE A 183 10.77 -2.93 11.80
CA ILE A 183 11.45 -2.01 12.71
C ILE A 183 10.45 -1.03 13.33
N ILE A 184 9.62 -0.38 12.52
CA ILE A 184 8.64 0.60 12.99
C ILE A 184 7.66 -0.03 13.99
N THR A 185 7.20 -1.26 13.77
CA THR A 185 6.29 -1.96 14.69
C THR A 185 6.90 -2.27 16.06
N HIS A 186 8.23 -2.18 16.18
CA HIS A 186 8.96 -2.38 17.45
C HIS A 186 9.41 -1.05 18.09
N THR A 187 9.00 0.09 17.55
CA THR A 187 9.30 1.41 18.12
C THR A 187 8.21 1.88 19.10
N ALA A 188 8.55 2.87 19.93
CA ALA A 188 7.59 3.57 20.79
C ALA A 188 6.45 4.22 19.98
N PHE A 189 6.75 4.68 18.75
CA PHE A 189 5.76 5.24 17.83
C PHE A 189 4.58 4.28 17.60
N TRP A 190 4.87 3.00 17.37
CA TRP A 190 3.83 1.98 17.20
C TRP A 190 2.98 1.77 18.45
N GLY A 191 3.60 1.86 19.63
CA GLY A 191 2.89 1.83 20.91
C GLY A 191 1.91 3.00 21.04
N HIS A 192 2.36 4.22 20.77
CA HIS A 192 1.52 5.42 20.79
C HIS A 192 0.39 5.35 19.77
N LEU A 193 0.66 4.85 18.56
CA LEU A 193 -0.36 4.68 17.54
C LEU A 193 -1.49 3.74 17.98
N LYS A 194 -1.16 2.63 18.63
CA LYS A 194 -2.15 1.71 19.21
C LYS A 194 -2.97 2.35 20.33
N LEU A 195 -2.33 3.15 21.19
CA LEU A 195 -3.04 3.87 22.25
C LEU A 195 -4.03 4.88 21.67
N MET A 196 -3.62 5.66 20.68
CA MET A 196 -4.52 6.59 19.98
C MET A 196 -5.74 5.87 19.35
N GLY A 197 -5.53 4.69 18.78
CA GLY A 197 -6.60 3.91 18.17
C GLY A 197 -7.57 3.30 19.17
N SER A 198 -7.12 3.00 20.40
CA SER A 198 -7.96 2.42 21.45
C SER A 198 -8.72 3.47 22.28
N ASP A 199 -8.07 4.55 22.67
CA ASP A 199 -8.65 5.68 23.39
C ASP A 199 -7.86 6.95 23.12
N GLU A 200 -8.44 7.83 22.31
CA GLU A 200 -7.83 9.10 21.93
C GLU A 200 -7.55 10.00 23.13
N ARG A 201 -8.40 9.95 24.18
CA ARG A 201 -8.22 10.76 25.40
C ARG A 201 -7.06 10.27 26.24
N ALA A 202 -6.87 8.94 26.32
CA ALA A 202 -5.76 8.36 27.06
C ALA A 202 -4.39 8.60 26.39
N ALA A 203 -4.36 8.90 25.10
CA ALA A 203 -3.11 9.20 24.40
C ALA A 203 -2.57 10.62 24.68
N PHE A 204 -3.39 11.52 25.28
CA PHE A 204 -3.01 12.88 25.63
C PHE A 204 -2.67 13.09 27.12
N THR A 205 -2.77 12.03 27.93
CA THR A 205 -2.38 12.03 29.35
C THR A 205 -1.06 11.33 29.57
#